data_3b5812154d086f762bbffb361b99ac8e
#
_entry.id   3b5812154d086f762bbffb361b99ac8e
#
_cell.length_a   1.000
_cell.length_b   1.000
_cell.length_c   1.000
_cell.angle_alpha   90.00
_cell.angle_beta   90.00
_cell.angle_gamma   90.00
#
_symmetry.space_group_name_H-M   'P 1'
#
loop_
_entity.id
_entity.type
_entity.pdbx_description
1 polymer ?
#
loop_
_entity_poly.entity_id
_entity_poly.type
_entity_poly.pdbx_seq_one_letter_code
_entity_poly.pdbx_strand_id
1 'polypeptide(L)'
;MNIKKKSLLVVAHGSRKKISNIEIHQLANNISMKLQTFSIVEACFLEIAEPSIPQGIESCVRQGASEVLILPYFLAAGRHVIEDIPNIVEEEKTKYPDISITSLPYFGSSPVIVDILKTLAENNS
;
A
#
# COMPACT_ATOMS: atom_id res chain seq x y z
N MET A 1 -6.27 -21.87 17.91
CA MET A 1 -6.72 -20.49 18.02
C MET A 1 -6.25 -19.70 16.80
N ASN A 2 -7.18 -19.20 16.01
CA ASN A 2 -6.83 -18.44 14.81
C ASN A 2 -6.58 -16.98 15.16
N ILE A 3 -5.30 -16.61 15.18
CA ILE A 3 -4.93 -15.21 15.35
C ILE A 3 -5.05 -14.54 13.98
N LYS A 4 -5.99 -13.60 13.88
CA LYS A 4 -6.15 -12.83 12.64
C LYS A 4 -5.02 -11.84 12.52
N LYS A 5 -4.24 -11.95 11.45
CA LYS A 5 -3.16 -11.02 11.16
C LYS A 5 -3.63 -10.04 10.08
N LYS A 6 -3.43 -8.76 10.36
CA LYS A 6 -3.69 -7.71 9.39
C LYS A 6 -2.39 -7.30 8.73
N SER A 7 -2.45 -7.10 7.43
CA SER A 7 -1.32 -6.62 6.66
C SER A 7 -1.68 -5.37 5.88
N LEU A 8 -0.70 -4.52 5.68
CA LEU A 8 -0.81 -3.30 4.89
C LEU A 8 0.25 -3.31 3.80
N LEU A 9 -0.18 -3.12 2.56
CA LEU A 9 0.73 -2.96 1.43
C LEU A 9 0.67 -1.51 0.97
N VAL A 10 1.80 -0.83 1.05
CA VAL A 10 1.96 0.51 0.51
C VAL A 10 2.36 0.35 -0.95
N VAL A 11 1.50 0.79 -1.86
CA VAL A 11 1.70 0.61 -3.29
C VAL A 11 2.15 1.91 -3.93
N ALA A 12 3.32 1.89 -4.56
CA ALA A 12 3.81 3.00 -5.36
C ALA A 12 3.85 2.59 -6.83
N HIS A 13 4.10 3.55 -7.70
CA HIS A 13 4.15 3.27 -9.15
C HIS A 13 5.28 2.31 -9.51
N GLY A 14 6.44 2.53 -8.93
CA GLY A 14 7.68 1.85 -9.31
C GLY A 14 8.55 2.75 -10.16
N SER A 15 9.85 2.65 -10.01
CA SER A 15 10.81 3.49 -10.71
C SER A 15 12.01 2.67 -11.17
N ARG A 16 12.63 3.09 -12.26
CA ARG A 16 13.91 2.53 -12.69
C ARG A 16 15.04 2.98 -11.77
N LYS A 17 14.84 4.07 -11.05
CA LYS A 17 15.81 4.55 -10.07
C LYS A 17 15.62 3.80 -8.77
N LYS A 18 16.61 2.99 -8.41
CA LYS A 18 16.54 2.16 -7.20
C LYS A 18 16.31 2.98 -5.94
N ILE A 19 16.89 4.18 -5.87
CA ILE A 19 16.75 5.02 -4.68
C ILE A 19 15.30 5.43 -4.45
N SER A 20 14.54 5.65 -5.52
CA SER A 20 13.12 5.98 -5.39
C SER A 20 12.33 4.81 -4.80
N ASN A 21 12.64 3.60 -5.21
CA ASN A 21 11.99 2.40 -4.68
C ASN A 21 12.38 2.16 -3.22
N ILE A 22 13.64 2.43 -2.88
CA ILE A 22 14.12 2.31 -1.50
C ILE A 22 13.34 3.25 -0.58
N GLU A 23 13.04 4.47 -1.03
CA GLU A 23 12.23 5.42 -0.25
C GLU A 23 10.88 4.84 0.13
N ILE A 24 10.26 4.09 -0.79
CA ILE A 24 8.96 3.48 -0.50
C ILE A 24 9.09 2.35 0.52
N HIS A 25 10.15 1.54 0.42
CA HIS A 25 10.42 0.52 1.44
C HIS A 25 10.66 1.14 2.81
N GLN A 26 11.40 2.26 2.86
CA GLN A 26 11.63 2.98 4.11
C GLN A 26 10.34 3.57 4.66
N LEU A 27 9.47 4.11 3.79
CA LEU A 27 8.19 4.62 4.19
C LEU A 27 7.34 3.53 4.85
N ALA A 28 7.26 2.36 4.21
CA ALA A 28 6.52 1.21 4.76
C ALA A 28 7.09 0.81 6.13
N ASN A 29 8.40 0.78 6.27
CA ASN A 29 9.05 0.45 7.53
C ASN A 29 8.72 1.49 8.62
N ASN A 30 8.75 2.78 8.28
CA ASN A 30 8.42 3.84 9.22
C ASN A 30 6.95 3.77 9.66
N ILE A 31 6.06 3.45 8.75
CA ILE A 31 4.65 3.25 9.07
C ILE A 31 4.49 2.06 10.02
N SER A 32 5.21 0.97 9.75
CA SER A 32 5.17 -0.23 10.57
C SER A 32 5.49 0.07 12.03
N MET A 33 6.45 0.96 12.28
CA MET A 33 6.83 1.32 13.63
C MET A 33 5.73 2.03 14.42
N LYS A 34 4.79 2.66 13.72
CA LYS A 34 3.71 3.43 14.34
C LYS A 34 2.39 2.68 14.43
N LEU A 35 2.21 1.63 13.63
CA LEU A 35 0.98 0.85 13.62
C LEU A 35 1.07 -0.28 14.64
N GLN A 36 0.04 -0.43 15.45
CA GLN A 36 0.01 -1.47 16.49
C GLN A 36 -0.84 -2.68 16.09
N THR A 37 -1.83 -2.46 15.22
CA THR A 37 -2.77 -3.51 14.84
C THR A 37 -2.37 -4.28 13.58
N PHE A 38 -1.34 -3.82 12.87
CA PHE A 38 -0.86 -4.46 11.65
C PHE A 38 0.43 -5.22 11.94
N SER A 39 0.42 -6.53 11.68
CA SER A 39 1.59 -7.38 11.89
C SER A 39 2.59 -7.30 10.74
N ILE A 40 2.11 -6.93 9.56
CA ILE A 40 2.90 -6.90 8.33
C ILE A 40 2.64 -5.56 7.65
N VAL A 41 3.70 -4.82 7.35
CA VAL A 41 3.61 -3.58 6.56
C VAL A 41 4.76 -3.63 5.56
N GLU A 42 4.43 -3.74 4.29
CA GLU A 42 5.42 -3.89 3.23
C GLU A 42 5.10 -2.99 2.05
N ALA A 43 6.11 -2.71 1.24
CA ALA A 43 5.95 -1.96 0.01
C ALA A 43 5.80 -2.90 -1.18
N CYS A 44 5.03 -2.49 -2.18
CA CYS A 44 5.00 -3.15 -3.47
C CYS A 44 4.75 -2.10 -4.55
N PHE A 45 4.85 -2.53 -5.80
CA PHE A 45 4.87 -1.59 -6.92
C PHE A 45 3.90 -2.01 -8.01
N LEU A 46 3.29 -1.02 -8.63
CA LEU A 46 2.35 -1.25 -9.74
C LEU A 46 3.06 -1.86 -10.94
N GLU A 47 4.24 -1.33 -11.28
CA GLU A 47 5.04 -1.82 -12.39
C GLU A 47 6.52 -1.45 -12.18
N ILE A 48 7.39 -1.92 -13.08
CA ILE A 48 8.82 -1.58 -13.17
C ILE A 48 9.68 -2.21 -12.06
N ALA A 49 9.25 -2.13 -10.81
CA ALA A 49 10.02 -2.61 -9.65
C ALA A 49 9.33 -3.79 -8.98
N GLU A 50 10.08 -4.56 -8.22
CA GLU A 50 9.57 -5.68 -7.43
C GLU A 50 9.64 -5.36 -5.93
N PRO A 51 8.74 -5.94 -5.12
CA PRO A 51 7.68 -6.87 -5.55
C PRO A 51 6.52 -6.16 -6.23
N SER A 52 5.84 -6.88 -7.12
CA SER A 52 4.59 -6.42 -7.72
C SER A 52 3.46 -6.50 -6.70
N ILE A 53 2.28 -5.98 -7.03
CA ILE A 53 1.12 -6.10 -6.15
C ILE A 53 0.76 -7.56 -5.91
N PRO A 54 0.65 -8.43 -6.94
CA PRO A 54 0.39 -9.85 -6.68
C PRO A 54 1.45 -10.52 -5.81
N GLN A 55 2.73 -10.20 -6.03
CA GLN A 55 3.81 -10.74 -5.20
C GLN A 55 3.72 -10.27 -3.75
N GLY A 56 3.35 -9.01 -3.55
CA GLY A 56 3.14 -8.46 -2.20
C GLY A 56 2.00 -9.14 -1.47
N ILE A 57 0.89 -9.38 -2.17
CA ILE A 57 -0.26 -10.08 -1.59
C ILE A 57 0.14 -11.52 -1.23
N GLU A 58 0.82 -12.21 -2.14
CA GLU A 58 1.30 -13.57 -1.88
C GLU A 58 2.20 -13.62 -0.65
N SER A 59 3.10 -12.66 -0.50
CA SER A 59 3.98 -12.58 0.66
C SER A 59 3.18 -12.44 1.95
N CYS A 60 2.17 -11.57 1.97
CA CYS A 60 1.31 -11.40 3.14
C CYS A 60 0.56 -12.68 3.48
N VAL A 61 0.02 -13.36 2.48
CA VAL A 61 -0.71 -14.62 2.69
C VAL A 61 0.21 -15.69 3.24
N ARG A 62 1.43 -15.80 2.73
CA ARG A 62 2.43 -16.76 3.23
C ARG A 62 2.81 -16.50 4.67
N GLN A 63 2.82 -15.25 5.08
CA GLN A 63 3.11 -14.86 6.46
C GLN A 63 1.92 -15.05 7.41
N GLY A 64 0.81 -15.53 6.89
CA GLY A 64 -0.36 -15.84 7.70
C GLY A 64 -1.39 -14.73 7.79
N ALA A 65 -1.33 -13.72 6.92
CA ALA A 65 -2.32 -12.65 6.93
C ALA A 65 -3.69 -13.18 6.53
N SER A 66 -4.71 -12.78 7.28
CA SER A 66 -6.11 -13.03 6.95
C SER A 66 -6.75 -11.81 6.30
N GLU A 67 -6.07 -10.67 6.37
CA GLU A 67 -6.57 -9.40 5.87
C GLU A 67 -5.43 -8.61 5.25
N VAL A 68 -5.62 -8.16 4.02
CA VAL A 68 -4.64 -7.37 3.28
C VAL A 68 -5.28 -6.06 2.87
N LEU A 69 -4.74 -4.95 3.37
CA LEU A 69 -5.16 -3.62 3.02
C LEU A 69 -4.18 -3.05 2.00
N ILE A 70 -4.69 -2.56 0.89
CA ILE A 70 -3.89 -1.96 -0.16
C ILE A 70 -4.01 -0.44 -0.04
N LEU A 71 -2.90 0.24 0.20
CA LEU A 71 -2.84 1.69 0.30
C LEU A 71 -2.10 2.26 -0.92
N PRO A 72 -2.83 2.78 -1.91
CA PRO A 72 -2.19 3.37 -3.08
C PRO A 72 -1.55 4.72 -2.72
N TYR A 73 -0.23 4.75 -2.70
CA TYR A 73 0.54 5.94 -2.33
C TYR A 73 0.81 6.80 -3.57
N PHE A 74 -0.20 7.58 -3.93
CA PHE A 74 -0.18 8.49 -5.07
C PHE A 74 -0.80 9.82 -4.67
N LEU A 75 -0.13 10.91 -4.96
CA LEU A 75 -0.66 12.26 -4.69
C LEU A 75 -1.78 12.58 -5.66
N ALA A 76 -1.55 12.30 -6.93
CA ALA A 76 -2.56 12.40 -7.97
C ALA A 76 -2.53 11.09 -8.74
N ALA A 77 -3.68 10.60 -9.12
CA ALA A 77 -3.75 9.35 -9.85
C ALA A 77 -4.36 9.59 -11.22
N GLY A 78 -3.64 9.18 -12.25
CA GLY A 78 -4.19 9.13 -13.59
C GLY A 78 -5.22 8.02 -13.68
N ARG A 79 -5.97 8.02 -14.78
CA ARG A 79 -7.04 7.06 -15.01
C ARG A 79 -6.57 5.62 -14.88
N HIS A 80 -5.38 5.30 -15.43
CA HIS A 80 -4.84 3.94 -15.39
C HIS A 80 -4.61 3.46 -13.96
N VAL A 81 -4.06 4.32 -13.09
CA VAL A 81 -3.80 3.94 -11.72
C VAL A 81 -5.11 3.67 -10.97
N ILE A 82 -6.11 4.54 -11.19
CA ILE A 82 -7.41 4.40 -10.53
C ILE A 82 -8.10 3.09 -10.94
N GLU A 83 -7.92 2.67 -12.18
CA GLU A 83 -8.57 1.47 -12.70
C GLU A 83 -7.71 0.21 -12.48
N ASP A 84 -6.40 0.30 -12.70
CA ASP A 84 -5.52 -0.87 -12.70
C ASP A 84 -5.40 -1.51 -11.31
N ILE A 85 -5.29 -0.70 -10.26
CA ILE A 85 -5.13 -1.25 -8.92
C ILE A 85 -6.38 -2.01 -8.47
N PRO A 86 -7.60 -1.46 -8.59
CA PRO A 86 -8.80 -2.23 -8.27
C PRO A 86 -8.95 -3.50 -9.10
N ASN A 87 -8.57 -3.47 -10.38
CA ASN A 87 -8.67 -4.64 -11.24
C ASN A 87 -7.72 -5.74 -10.79
N ILE A 88 -6.48 -5.39 -10.43
CA ILE A 88 -5.51 -6.35 -9.89
C ILE A 88 -6.05 -6.96 -8.60
N VAL A 89 -6.59 -6.13 -7.72
CA VAL A 89 -7.14 -6.59 -6.44
C VAL A 89 -8.29 -7.57 -6.67
N GLU A 90 -9.18 -7.28 -7.60
CA GLU A 90 -10.29 -8.19 -7.91
C GLU A 90 -9.79 -9.54 -8.42
N GLU A 91 -8.75 -9.56 -9.25
CA GLU A 91 -8.15 -10.82 -9.71
C GLU A 91 -7.54 -11.61 -8.54
N GLU A 92 -6.85 -10.92 -7.64
CA GLU A 92 -6.22 -11.59 -6.50
C GLU A 92 -7.25 -12.14 -5.51
N LYS A 93 -8.40 -11.48 -5.37
CA LYS A 93 -9.47 -12.00 -4.53
C LYS A 93 -9.93 -13.39 -4.97
N THR A 94 -9.91 -13.64 -6.28
CA THR A 94 -10.31 -14.96 -6.78
C THR A 94 -9.32 -16.05 -6.42
N LYS A 95 -8.04 -15.68 -6.25
CA LYS A 95 -6.99 -16.64 -5.87
C LYS A 95 -7.01 -16.97 -4.37
N TYR A 96 -7.47 -16.02 -3.57
CA TYR A 96 -7.47 -16.16 -2.10
C TYR A 96 -8.85 -15.87 -1.53
N PRO A 97 -9.83 -16.77 -1.77
CA PRO A 97 -11.22 -16.50 -1.39
C PRO A 97 -11.43 -16.36 0.13
N ASP A 98 -10.53 -16.90 0.94
CA ASP A 98 -10.64 -16.83 2.41
C ASP A 98 -9.92 -15.62 3.00
N ILE A 99 -9.27 -14.81 2.16
CA ILE A 99 -8.52 -13.64 2.61
C ILE A 99 -9.31 -12.39 2.25
N SER A 100 -9.43 -11.47 3.19
CA SER A 100 -10.04 -10.17 2.94
C SER A 100 -9.01 -9.26 2.30
N ILE A 101 -9.21 -8.86 1.06
CA ILE A 101 -8.32 -7.95 0.35
C ILE A 101 -9.11 -6.69 0.00
N THR A 102 -8.68 -5.55 0.52
CA THR A 102 -9.38 -4.27 0.35
C THR A 102 -8.42 -3.22 -0.19
N SER A 103 -8.83 -2.53 -1.25
CA SER A 103 -8.09 -1.40 -1.77
C SER A 103 -8.69 -0.12 -1.22
N LEU A 104 -7.85 0.70 -0.57
CA LEU A 104 -8.25 2.01 -0.09
C LEU A 104 -8.20 3.02 -1.26
N PRO A 105 -8.89 4.15 -1.14
CA PRO A 105 -8.71 5.25 -2.09
C PRO A 105 -7.25 5.72 -2.05
N TYR A 106 -6.74 6.24 -3.17
CA TYR A 106 -5.35 6.69 -3.20
C TYR A 106 -5.11 7.85 -2.22
N PHE A 107 -3.87 7.92 -1.72
CA PHE A 107 -3.49 8.86 -0.66
C PHE A 107 -3.90 10.31 -0.95
N GLY A 108 -3.65 10.80 -2.17
CA GLY A 108 -3.97 12.17 -2.54
C GLY A 108 -5.46 12.51 -2.52
N SER A 109 -6.34 11.51 -2.50
CA SER A 109 -7.79 11.73 -2.41
C SER A 109 -8.26 11.94 -0.97
N SER A 110 -7.40 11.70 0.02
CA SER A 110 -7.79 11.82 1.42
C SER A 110 -7.93 13.27 1.84
N PRO A 111 -9.02 13.65 2.54
CA PRO A 111 -9.14 15.01 3.07
C PRO A 111 -8.01 15.38 4.04
N VAL A 112 -7.38 14.38 4.66
CA VAL A 112 -6.28 14.60 5.61
C VAL A 112 -5.08 15.27 4.94
N ILE A 113 -4.91 15.09 3.62
CA ILE A 113 -3.77 15.70 2.92
C ILE A 113 -3.81 17.23 2.98
N VAL A 114 -4.99 17.82 3.01
CA VAL A 114 -5.13 19.29 3.13
C VAL A 114 -4.58 19.75 4.47
N ASP A 115 -4.87 19.02 5.54
CA ASP A 115 -4.36 19.34 6.87
C ASP A 115 -2.84 19.20 6.94
N ILE A 116 -2.31 18.16 6.28
CA ILE A 116 -0.86 17.95 6.22
C ILE A 116 -0.19 19.12 5.50
N LEU A 117 -0.71 19.50 4.34
CA LEU A 117 -0.16 20.61 3.55
C LEU A 117 -0.25 21.93 4.30
N LYS A 118 -1.35 22.17 5.00
CA LYS A 118 -1.52 23.35 5.84
C LYS A 118 -0.44 23.41 6.92
N THR A 119 -0.23 22.29 7.61
CA THR A 119 0.77 22.22 8.69
C THR A 119 2.17 22.51 8.15
N LEU A 120 2.52 21.91 7.02
CA LEU A 120 3.83 22.13 6.41
C LEU A 120 4.02 23.59 5.98
N ALA A 121 2.98 24.20 5.42
CA ALA A 121 3.02 25.58 4.98
C ALA A 121 3.17 26.54 6.15
N GLU A 122 2.38 26.35 7.22
CA GLU A 122 2.40 27.23 8.40
C GLU A 122 3.71 27.14 9.17
N ASN A 123 4.34 25.97 9.19
CA ASN A 123 5.60 25.79 9.93
C ASN A 123 6.77 26.55 9.30
N ASN A 124 6.63 27.04 8.08
CA ASN A 124 7.66 27.80 7.38
C ASN A 124 7.40 29.31 7.33
N SER A 125 6.35 29.76 7.98
CA SER A 125 6.02 31.19 7.99
C SER A 125 6.76 31.95 9.09
#